data_eab6d9bccccf6905b65b1fc82ea2f3b8
#
_entry.id   eab6d9bccccf6905b65b1fc82ea2f3b8
#
_cell.length_a   1.000
_cell.length_b   1.000
_cell.length_c   1.000
_cell.angle_alpha   90.00
_cell.angle_beta   90.00
_cell.angle_gamma   90.00
#
_symmetry.space_group_name_H-M   'P 1'
#
loop_
_entity.id
_entity.type
_entity.pdbx_description
1 polymer ?
#
loop_
_entity_poly.entity_id
_entity_poly.type
_entity_poly.pdbx_seq_one_letter_code
_entity_poly.pdbx_strand_id
1 'polypeptide(L)'
;IKAEEKQIASPDGKIVVTISDKNGQPSYRISYKDTPFINSSSLGLITNIGDFSREMSLEHDVQSNRIDETYTLPNIKQSNVHYVATEGIYRFSQQGKMIYDVIFRVSDRDVAFKYKMYPQKNTLSCIVKEEATSFVLPDGSTTFLCPQSKPMGGFARTSPSYETPYKADDTMGKNGWGEGYTFPCLFRNSDKGWILISETGVDSKYCGSRLLGHENGLYTIGFPQEGEMNGNGTTAPGLALPGETPWRTITLGETLAPIVETTVSFDVVKPLYEASGKYEYGRGSWSWIIGMDGSTKYEEQLRYIDFSAAMGYQSVLVDALWDTQIGYDKVEKLAKYGAEKGVGLYLWYNSNGYWNDAPQSPRGIMDNAIARRKEMKWMQSIGIRGIKVDFFGGDKQVTMQLYEDILADANEYGLLVIFHGCTLPRGWERMYPNFASSEAVLASENLHFSQGSCDNEAFNACLHPFIRNTVGSMDFGGSALNKYYNADNAPRGSRRMTSDVFALATAVLFQSPVQHFALAPNNLTDAPEWAIGFMKEVPTTWDEVRFIDGYPGKYVVMARRH
;
A
#
# COMPACT_ATOMS: atom_id res chain seq x y z
N ILE A 1 41.61 13.69 -8.69
CA ILE A 1 40.55 14.63 -8.29
C ILE A 1 40.01 14.19 -6.93
N LYS A 2 39.93 15.12 -5.96
CA LYS A 2 39.42 14.82 -4.63
C LYS A 2 37.89 14.60 -4.72
N ALA A 3 37.37 13.52 -4.07
CA ALA A 3 35.95 13.24 -4.04
C ALA A 3 35.19 14.35 -3.29
N GLU A 4 34.00 14.72 -3.79
CA GLU A 4 33.07 15.59 -3.08
C GLU A 4 32.22 14.76 -2.12
N GLU A 5 32.03 15.33 -0.93
CA GLU A 5 31.19 14.75 0.10
C GLU A 5 30.36 15.86 0.74
N LYS A 6 29.05 15.66 0.84
CA LYS A 6 28.12 16.63 1.41
C LYS A 6 27.26 15.96 2.47
N GLN A 7 26.86 16.71 3.47
CA GLN A 7 26.01 16.22 4.55
C GLN A 7 24.73 17.04 4.65
N ILE A 8 23.64 16.36 5.06
CA ILE A 8 22.37 16.97 5.38
C ILE A 8 21.84 16.29 6.65
N ALA A 9 21.29 17.08 7.56
CA ALA A 9 20.80 16.60 8.85
C ALA A 9 19.31 16.90 9.03
N SER A 10 18.65 16.05 9.82
CA SER A 10 17.30 16.31 10.30
C SER A 10 17.24 17.62 11.13
N PRO A 11 16.05 18.23 11.29
CA PRO A 11 15.92 19.43 12.12
C PRO A 11 16.50 19.28 13.53
N ASP A 12 16.35 18.09 14.14
CA ASP A 12 16.93 17.80 15.47
C ASP A 12 18.41 17.39 15.43
N GLY A 13 19.00 17.27 14.24
CA GLY A 13 20.41 16.91 14.05
C GLY A 13 20.74 15.44 14.27
N LYS A 14 19.79 14.59 14.63
CA LYS A 14 20.06 13.17 14.96
C LYS A 14 20.27 12.29 13.75
N ILE A 15 19.53 12.54 12.68
CA ILE A 15 19.69 11.80 11.40
C ILE A 15 20.63 12.63 10.52
N VAL A 16 21.70 12.01 10.05
CA VAL A 16 22.66 12.63 9.13
C VAL A 16 22.80 11.76 7.90
N VAL A 17 22.59 12.34 6.72
CA VAL A 17 22.81 11.71 5.43
C VAL A 17 24.06 12.30 4.81
N THR A 18 24.97 11.45 4.37
CA THR A 18 26.18 11.86 3.66
C THR A 18 26.10 11.40 2.21
N ILE A 19 26.24 12.32 1.29
CA ILE A 19 26.20 12.08 -0.18
C ILE A 19 27.60 12.25 -0.74
N SER A 20 28.04 11.33 -1.61
CA SER A 20 29.43 11.29 -2.11
C SER A 20 29.47 10.89 -3.58
N ASP A 21 30.54 11.32 -4.27
CA ASP A 21 30.91 10.87 -5.61
C ASP A 21 32.23 10.09 -5.62
N LYS A 22 32.61 9.52 -4.51
CA LYS A 22 33.87 8.77 -4.37
C LYS A 22 34.04 7.75 -5.49
N ASN A 23 35.20 7.78 -6.17
CA ASN A 23 35.51 6.91 -7.31
C ASN A 23 34.53 7.05 -8.49
N GLY A 24 33.89 8.21 -8.63
CA GLY A 24 32.88 8.44 -9.69
C GLY A 24 31.56 7.73 -9.44
N GLN A 25 31.38 7.11 -8.29
CA GLN A 25 30.16 6.37 -7.91
C GLN A 25 29.28 7.25 -7.02
N PRO A 26 28.11 7.69 -7.49
CA PRO A 26 27.15 8.33 -6.62
C PRO A 26 26.77 7.38 -5.48
N SER A 27 26.78 7.87 -4.27
CA SER A 27 26.48 7.07 -3.08
C SER A 27 25.95 7.93 -1.93
N TYR A 28 25.36 7.26 -0.95
CA TYR A 28 24.89 7.88 0.29
C TYR A 28 25.05 6.92 1.46
N ARG A 29 25.06 7.45 2.66
CA ARG A 29 24.98 6.70 3.91
C ARG A 29 24.16 7.47 4.93
N ILE A 30 23.56 6.76 5.88
CA ILE A 30 22.69 7.35 6.91
C ILE A 30 23.16 6.89 8.29
N SER A 31 23.29 7.85 9.20
CA SER A 31 23.52 7.61 10.62
C SER A 31 22.42 8.21 11.47
N TYR A 32 22.20 7.61 12.63
CA TYR A 32 21.29 8.12 13.67
C TYR A 32 22.06 8.20 14.99
N LYS A 33 22.22 9.41 15.54
CA LYS A 33 23.06 9.63 16.71
C LYS A 33 24.45 9.00 16.54
N ASP A 34 25.07 9.22 15.39
CA ASP A 34 26.38 8.69 14.99
C ASP A 34 26.46 7.16 14.78
N THR A 35 25.36 6.44 14.97
CA THR A 35 25.29 5.01 14.69
C THR A 35 24.89 4.77 13.23
N PRO A 36 25.62 3.93 12.48
CA PRO A 36 25.21 3.59 11.11
C PRO A 36 23.89 2.83 11.08
N PHE A 37 22.94 3.33 10.25
CA PHE A 37 21.68 2.65 9.96
C PHE A 37 21.61 2.20 8.51
N ILE A 38 22.16 2.97 7.58
CA ILE A 38 22.40 2.54 6.20
C ILE A 38 23.88 2.81 5.91
N ASN A 39 24.63 1.76 5.62
CA ASN A 39 26.02 1.86 5.21
C ASN A 39 26.12 2.43 3.79
N SER A 40 27.33 2.75 3.32
CA SER A 40 27.51 3.34 1.99
C SER A 40 26.76 2.51 0.93
N SER A 41 25.85 3.16 0.23
CA SER A 41 24.91 2.56 -0.71
C SER A 41 24.94 3.32 -2.03
N SER A 42 24.80 2.61 -3.14
CA SER A 42 24.87 3.21 -4.47
C SER A 42 23.63 4.03 -4.82
N LEU A 43 23.85 5.03 -5.66
CA LEU A 43 22.83 5.79 -6.37
C LEU A 43 23.15 5.74 -7.88
N GLY A 44 22.16 6.00 -8.70
CA GLY A 44 22.36 6.13 -10.14
C GLY A 44 21.18 5.64 -10.96
N LEU A 45 21.17 6.05 -12.22
CA LEU A 45 20.19 5.61 -13.21
C LEU A 45 20.94 5.07 -14.43
N ILE A 46 20.58 3.87 -14.85
CA ILE A 46 21.09 3.25 -16.09
C ILE A 46 19.94 3.32 -17.10
N THR A 47 20.15 4.06 -18.17
CA THR A 47 19.10 4.37 -19.14
C THR A 47 19.50 3.96 -20.55
N ASN A 48 18.56 4.03 -21.48
CA ASN A 48 18.84 3.79 -22.89
C ASN A 48 19.68 4.90 -23.55
N ILE A 49 19.89 6.03 -22.85
CA ILE A 49 20.68 7.16 -23.37
C ILE A 49 22.01 7.34 -22.62
N GLY A 50 22.32 6.48 -21.67
CA GLY A 50 23.59 6.48 -20.96
C GLY A 50 23.52 5.77 -19.62
N ASP A 51 24.70 5.41 -19.12
CA ASP A 51 24.88 4.84 -17.79
C ASP A 51 25.30 5.98 -16.84
N PHE A 52 24.38 6.40 -15.99
CA PHE A 52 24.55 7.49 -15.05
C PHE A 52 24.70 6.99 -13.61
N SER A 53 25.28 5.81 -13.46
CA SER A 53 25.63 5.20 -12.17
C SER A 53 27.14 5.22 -11.88
N ARG A 54 27.94 5.64 -12.83
CA ARG A 54 29.41 5.66 -12.73
C ARG A 54 30.00 6.81 -13.55
N GLU A 55 31.26 7.14 -13.28
CA GLU A 55 31.94 8.27 -13.90
C GLU A 55 31.21 9.59 -13.68
N MET A 56 30.56 9.70 -12.52
CA MET A 56 29.75 10.84 -12.12
C MET A 56 30.51 11.74 -11.16
N SER A 57 30.19 13.01 -11.19
CA SER A 57 30.73 14.03 -10.28
C SER A 57 29.61 14.76 -9.58
N LEU A 58 29.73 14.90 -8.26
CA LEU A 58 28.83 15.71 -7.46
C LEU A 58 29.26 17.18 -7.56
N GLU A 59 28.36 18.05 -7.96
CA GLU A 59 28.65 19.49 -8.00
C GLU A 59 28.84 20.05 -6.58
N HIS A 60 29.73 21.05 -6.47
CA HIS A 60 30.06 21.64 -5.19
C HIS A 60 28.89 22.40 -4.57
N ASP A 61 28.13 23.13 -5.39
CA ASP A 61 27.02 23.95 -4.92
C ASP A 61 25.79 23.11 -4.66
N VAL A 62 25.23 23.21 -3.45
CA VAL A 62 24.04 22.47 -3.01
C VAL A 62 22.96 23.49 -2.64
N GLN A 63 21.76 23.29 -3.16
CA GLN A 63 20.58 24.02 -2.70
C GLN A 63 20.06 23.35 -1.43
N SER A 64 19.84 24.13 -0.37
CA SER A 64 19.27 23.64 0.87
C SER A 64 18.07 24.51 1.25
N ASN A 65 16.97 23.85 1.59
CA ASN A 65 15.73 24.50 1.99
C ASN A 65 15.18 23.88 3.27
N ARG A 66 14.42 24.66 4.02
CA ARG A 66 13.60 24.14 5.10
C ARG A 66 12.19 23.89 4.55
N ILE A 67 11.70 22.68 4.73
CA ILE A 67 10.31 22.33 4.44
C ILE A 67 9.52 22.42 5.73
N ASP A 68 8.44 23.18 5.69
CA ASP A 68 7.53 23.35 6.82
C ASP A 68 6.11 23.46 6.25
N GLU A 69 5.41 22.32 6.21
CA GLU A 69 4.10 22.20 5.57
C GLU A 69 3.10 21.61 6.55
N THR A 70 1.87 22.11 6.49
CA THR A 70 0.73 21.51 7.18
C THR A 70 -0.29 21.07 6.16
N TYR A 71 -0.93 19.94 6.41
CA TYR A 71 -2.01 19.45 5.55
C TYR A 71 -2.97 18.59 6.37
N THR A 72 -4.17 18.36 5.83
CA THR A 72 -5.15 17.47 6.43
C THR A 72 -5.17 16.13 5.69
N LEU A 73 -5.30 15.04 6.45
CA LEU A 73 -5.38 13.69 5.92
C LEU A 73 -6.40 12.90 6.73
N PRO A 74 -7.70 13.06 6.43
CA PRO A 74 -8.77 12.52 7.28
C PRO A 74 -8.92 11.00 7.21
N ASN A 75 -8.23 10.33 6.30
CA ASN A 75 -8.46 8.93 5.94
C ASN A 75 -7.38 7.97 6.44
N ILE A 76 -6.31 8.44 7.06
CA ILE A 76 -5.28 7.56 7.61
C ILE A 76 -4.43 8.25 8.69
N LYS A 77 -4.13 7.53 9.77
CA LYS A 77 -3.20 7.85 10.87
C LYS A 77 -3.46 9.15 11.63
N GLN A 78 -3.42 10.28 10.95
CA GLN A 78 -3.40 11.57 11.62
C GLN A 78 -4.12 12.60 10.75
N SER A 79 -5.19 13.19 11.28
CA SER A 79 -6.04 14.10 10.50
C SER A 79 -5.36 15.44 10.19
N ASN A 80 -4.52 15.95 11.09
CA ASN A 80 -3.74 17.16 10.88
C ASN A 80 -2.26 16.83 10.99
N VAL A 81 -1.53 17.04 9.90
CA VAL A 81 -0.11 16.70 9.80
C VAL A 81 0.71 17.96 9.66
N HIS A 82 1.75 18.08 10.49
CA HIS A 82 2.78 19.09 10.38
C HIS A 82 4.09 18.42 9.99
N TYR A 83 4.51 18.63 8.75
CA TYR A 83 5.73 18.03 8.21
C TYR A 83 6.85 19.05 8.18
N VAL A 84 7.92 18.77 8.91
CA VAL A 84 9.13 19.60 8.96
C VAL A 84 10.33 18.75 8.54
N ALA A 85 11.06 19.21 7.55
CA ALA A 85 12.23 18.51 7.02
C ALA A 85 13.28 19.49 6.53
N THR A 86 14.52 19.03 6.46
CA THR A 86 15.58 19.71 5.71
C THR A 86 15.60 19.12 4.31
N GLU A 87 15.55 19.96 3.28
CA GLU A 87 15.69 19.53 1.89
C GLU A 87 17.06 19.91 1.35
N GLY A 88 17.72 18.96 0.68
CA GLY A 88 18.96 19.21 -0.05
C GLY A 88 18.83 18.70 -1.47
N ILE A 89 19.30 19.48 -2.44
CA ILE A 89 19.29 19.16 -3.87
C ILE A 89 20.75 18.98 -4.33
N TYR A 90 21.09 17.75 -4.72
CA TYR A 90 22.46 17.33 -5.03
C TYR A 90 22.58 17.03 -6.51
N ARG A 91 23.29 17.89 -7.25
CA ARG A 91 23.44 17.76 -8.70
C ARG A 91 24.61 16.90 -9.07
N PHE A 92 24.37 15.91 -9.92
CA PHE A 92 25.38 15.04 -10.48
C PHE A 92 25.56 15.31 -11.96
N SER A 93 26.82 15.38 -12.37
CA SER A 93 27.24 15.62 -13.75
C SER A 93 28.10 14.46 -14.27
N GLN A 94 28.12 14.27 -15.57
CA GLN A 94 29.00 13.32 -16.25
C GLN A 94 29.66 14.02 -17.41
N GLN A 95 31.00 13.99 -17.46
CA GLN A 95 31.79 14.70 -18.49
C GLN A 95 31.39 16.18 -18.60
N GLY A 96 31.19 16.83 -17.47
CA GLY A 96 30.83 18.25 -17.40
C GLY A 96 29.39 18.58 -17.77
N LYS A 97 28.55 17.57 -18.03
CA LYS A 97 27.14 17.78 -18.37
C LYS A 97 26.25 17.42 -17.16
N MET A 98 25.30 18.28 -16.86
CA MET A 98 24.28 18.05 -15.84
C MET A 98 23.38 16.88 -16.26
N ILE A 99 23.28 15.87 -15.42
CA ILE A 99 22.46 14.67 -15.67
C ILE A 99 21.19 14.68 -14.84
N TYR A 100 21.35 14.64 -13.52
CA TYR A 100 20.19 14.62 -12.61
C TYR A 100 20.51 15.31 -11.29
N ASP A 101 19.46 15.70 -10.60
CA ASP A 101 19.49 16.04 -9.19
C ASP A 101 18.98 14.85 -8.37
N VAL A 102 19.64 14.58 -7.25
CA VAL A 102 19.06 13.72 -6.20
C VAL A 102 18.55 14.66 -5.12
N ILE A 103 17.25 14.58 -4.87
CA ILE A 103 16.57 15.44 -3.91
C ILE A 103 16.34 14.65 -2.64
N PHE A 104 16.96 15.09 -1.53
CA PHE A 104 16.80 14.49 -0.21
C PHE A 104 15.91 15.37 0.66
N ARG A 105 15.00 14.75 1.39
CA ARG A 105 14.26 15.37 2.50
C ARG A 105 14.48 14.55 3.75
N VAL A 106 14.97 15.19 4.80
CA VAL A 106 15.32 14.55 6.08
C VAL A 106 14.49 15.18 7.19
N SER A 107 13.54 14.43 7.72
CA SER A 107 12.78 14.77 8.92
C SER A 107 13.43 14.13 10.15
N ASP A 108 12.83 14.33 11.34
CA ASP A 108 13.39 13.75 12.57
C ASP A 108 13.27 12.22 12.65
N ARG A 109 12.54 11.60 11.72
CA ARG A 109 12.32 10.13 11.69
C ARG A 109 12.43 9.50 10.31
N ASP A 110 12.52 10.30 9.24
CA ASP A 110 12.48 9.78 7.87
C ASP A 110 13.52 10.43 6.99
N VAL A 111 14.04 9.63 6.05
CA VAL A 111 14.80 10.10 4.89
C VAL A 111 14.02 9.71 3.65
N ALA A 112 13.71 10.70 2.81
CA ALA A 112 13.10 10.45 1.50
C ALA A 112 13.98 11.04 0.42
N PHE A 113 14.17 10.31 -0.69
CA PHE A 113 14.92 10.85 -1.83
C PHE A 113 14.35 10.38 -3.15
N LYS A 114 14.56 11.19 -4.19
CA LYS A 114 14.19 10.89 -5.57
C LYS A 114 15.19 11.50 -6.54
N TYR A 115 15.14 11.04 -7.78
CA TYR A 115 15.92 11.62 -8.88
C TYR A 115 15.03 12.54 -9.71
N LYS A 116 15.60 13.68 -10.12
CA LYS A 116 15.05 14.51 -11.19
C LYS A 116 16.05 14.50 -12.34
N MET A 117 15.71 13.84 -13.42
CA MET A 117 16.57 13.71 -14.58
C MET A 117 16.29 14.80 -15.60
N TYR A 118 17.35 15.40 -16.12
CA TYR A 118 17.28 16.50 -17.09
C TYR A 118 17.48 16.01 -18.52
N PRO A 119 16.96 16.74 -19.50
CA PRO A 119 17.21 16.44 -20.92
C PRO A 119 18.70 16.37 -21.26
N GLN A 120 19.06 15.43 -22.13
CA GLN A 120 20.43 15.26 -22.61
C GLN A 120 20.48 15.63 -24.09
N LYS A 121 21.18 16.70 -24.44
CA LYS A 121 21.22 17.28 -25.81
C LYS A 121 19.77 17.55 -26.27
N ASN A 122 19.36 16.95 -27.37
CA ASN A 122 18.01 17.08 -27.92
C ASN A 122 17.07 15.94 -27.48
N THR A 123 17.49 15.12 -26.52
CA THR A 123 16.72 13.97 -26.07
C THR A 123 15.79 14.39 -24.90
N LEU A 124 14.49 14.31 -25.15
CA LEU A 124 13.45 14.74 -24.22
C LEU A 124 12.71 13.58 -23.56
N SER A 125 13.27 12.38 -23.66
CA SER A 125 12.71 11.18 -23.07
C SER A 125 13.79 10.12 -22.87
N CYS A 126 13.57 9.22 -21.93
CA CYS A 126 14.44 8.05 -21.73
C CYS A 126 13.64 6.87 -21.16
N ILE A 127 14.25 5.69 -21.28
CA ILE A 127 13.82 4.48 -20.59
C ILE A 127 14.81 4.23 -19.47
N VAL A 128 14.33 4.14 -18.23
CA VAL A 128 15.16 3.76 -17.09
C VAL A 128 15.24 2.23 -17.06
N LYS A 129 16.34 1.69 -17.55
CA LYS A 129 16.54 0.23 -17.63
C LYS A 129 16.80 -0.38 -16.27
N GLU A 130 17.53 0.34 -15.42
CA GLU A 130 17.89 -0.06 -14.07
C GLU A 130 18.04 1.17 -13.18
N GLU A 131 17.54 1.10 -11.96
CA GLU A 131 17.83 2.10 -10.96
C GLU A 131 18.90 1.52 -10.05
N ALA A 132 20.08 2.10 -10.04
CA ALA A 132 21.23 1.62 -9.27
C ALA A 132 21.14 1.99 -7.78
N THR A 133 20.00 2.41 -7.32
CA THR A 133 19.73 2.65 -5.91
C THR A 133 19.86 1.37 -5.11
N SER A 134 20.63 1.41 -4.03
CA SER A 134 20.78 0.29 -3.12
C SER A 134 20.62 0.74 -1.67
N PHE A 135 20.49 -0.27 -0.80
CA PHE A 135 20.40 -0.11 0.64
C PHE A 135 21.27 -1.19 1.27
N VAL A 136 22.35 -0.77 1.93
CA VAL A 136 23.27 -1.68 2.60
C VAL A 136 23.00 -1.63 4.10
N LEU A 137 22.37 -2.67 4.61
CA LEU A 137 22.01 -2.77 6.02
C LEU A 137 23.24 -3.12 6.87
N PRO A 138 23.34 -2.60 8.10
CA PRO A 138 24.44 -2.94 8.99
C PRO A 138 24.53 -4.44 9.27
N ASP A 139 25.74 -4.93 9.50
CA ASP A 139 25.96 -6.32 9.90
C ASP A 139 25.15 -6.67 11.15
N GLY A 140 24.64 -7.89 11.21
CA GLY A 140 23.81 -8.35 12.32
C GLY A 140 22.37 -7.91 12.28
N SER A 141 21.95 -7.19 11.22
CA SER A 141 20.53 -6.85 11.03
C SER A 141 19.72 -8.11 10.76
N THR A 142 18.48 -8.11 11.22
CA THR A 142 17.48 -9.14 10.92
C THR A 142 16.32 -8.56 10.15
N THR A 143 15.53 -9.43 9.54
CA THR A 143 14.53 -9.03 8.57
C THR A 143 13.11 -9.48 8.97
N PHE A 144 12.13 -8.69 8.53
CA PHE A 144 10.70 -8.96 8.71
C PHE A 144 10.04 -8.69 7.36
N LEU A 145 10.20 -9.62 6.41
CA LEU A 145 9.93 -9.40 5.00
C LEU A 145 8.90 -10.36 4.45
N CYS A 146 8.23 -9.93 3.36
CA CYS A 146 7.34 -10.75 2.55
C CYS A 146 7.99 -11.03 1.18
N PRO A 147 8.08 -12.28 0.74
CA PRO A 147 8.65 -12.58 -0.58
C PRO A 147 7.72 -12.14 -1.70
N GLN A 148 8.31 -11.70 -2.81
CA GLN A 148 7.59 -11.46 -4.06
C GLN A 148 7.21 -12.79 -4.70
N SER A 149 5.97 -12.94 -5.11
CA SER A 149 5.51 -14.11 -5.86
C SER A 149 5.88 -14.00 -7.34
N LYS A 150 5.91 -15.15 -8.02
CA LYS A 150 6.12 -15.21 -9.48
C LYS A 150 4.92 -14.61 -10.22
N PRO A 151 5.16 -13.98 -11.39
CA PRO A 151 4.08 -13.43 -12.19
C PRO A 151 3.18 -14.54 -12.75
N MET A 152 1.90 -14.24 -12.88
CA MET A 152 0.88 -15.15 -13.41
C MET A 152 0.78 -16.46 -12.63
N GLY A 153 1.20 -16.46 -11.35
CA GLY A 153 1.05 -17.60 -10.45
C GLY A 153 -0.21 -17.51 -9.61
N GLY A 154 -0.36 -18.46 -8.69
CA GLY A 154 -1.44 -18.49 -7.73
C GLY A 154 -2.82 -18.76 -8.32
N PHE A 155 -3.86 -18.43 -7.56
CA PHE A 155 -5.24 -18.61 -7.99
C PHE A 155 -5.49 -17.90 -9.32
N ALA A 156 -5.95 -18.67 -10.31
CA ALA A 156 -6.38 -18.16 -11.61
C ALA A 156 -5.39 -17.18 -12.27
N ARG A 157 -4.10 -17.39 -12.03
CA ARG A 157 -3.00 -16.57 -12.59
C ARG A 157 -3.11 -15.08 -12.19
N THR A 158 -3.53 -14.80 -10.95
CA THR A 158 -3.76 -13.43 -10.46
C THR A 158 -2.56 -12.80 -9.75
N SER A 159 -1.49 -13.55 -9.49
CA SER A 159 -0.28 -13.01 -8.83
C SER A 159 0.60 -12.21 -9.81
N PRO A 160 1.41 -11.28 -9.28
CA PRO A 160 1.62 -10.92 -7.88
C PRO A 160 0.54 -9.98 -7.35
N SER A 161 0.23 -10.09 -6.07
CA SER A 161 -0.81 -9.30 -5.40
C SER A 161 -0.45 -8.94 -3.95
N TYR A 162 0.83 -9.07 -3.57
CA TYR A 162 1.35 -8.77 -2.23
C TYR A 162 0.79 -9.67 -1.12
N GLU A 163 0.15 -10.77 -1.49
CA GLU A 163 -0.49 -11.70 -0.56
C GLU A 163 0.44 -12.86 -0.22
N THR A 164 1.55 -12.55 0.46
CA THR A 164 2.57 -13.52 0.85
C THR A 164 2.86 -13.46 2.35
N PRO A 165 3.31 -14.57 2.96
CA PRO A 165 3.54 -14.62 4.40
C PRO A 165 4.84 -13.91 4.80
N TYR A 166 4.82 -13.32 6.01
CA TYR A 166 6.01 -12.78 6.63
C TYR A 166 6.94 -13.88 7.15
N LYS A 167 8.23 -13.57 7.14
CA LYS A 167 9.21 -14.21 8.01
C LYS A 167 9.76 -13.17 9.00
N ALA A 168 9.66 -13.46 10.29
CA ALA A 168 10.09 -12.56 11.36
C ALA A 168 11.48 -12.98 11.88
N ASP A 169 12.32 -11.99 12.23
CA ASP A 169 13.66 -12.18 12.75
C ASP A 169 14.53 -13.11 11.89
N ASP A 170 14.36 -13.03 10.58
CA ASP A 170 15.13 -13.85 9.65
C ASP A 170 16.49 -13.21 9.36
N THR A 171 17.45 -14.05 8.95
CA THR A 171 18.78 -13.58 8.57
C THR A 171 18.77 -12.91 7.20
N MET A 172 19.68 -11.97 6.98
CA MET A 172 19.93 -11.38 5.65
C MET A 172 20.66 -12.39 4.74
N GLY A 173 20.88 -12.03 3.49
CA GLY A 173 21.58 -12.86 2.50
C GLY A 173 20.68 -13.77 1.69
N LYS A 174 19.38 -13.52 1.71
CA LYS A 174 18.35 -14.25 0.97
C LYS A 174 17.65 -13.32 -0.03
N ASN A 175 16.93 -13.90 -0.97
CA ASN A 175 16.17 -13.16 -1.98
C ASN A 175 14.72 -13.67 -2.09
N GLY A 176 14.07 -13.88 -0.94
CA GLY A 176 12.70 -14.39 -0.89
C GLY A 176 12.57 -15.75 -1.57
N TRP A 177 11.67 -15.83 -2.54
CA TRP A 177 11.47 -17.01 -3.39
C TRP A 177 12.23 -16.91 -4.72
N GLY A 178 13.25 -16.07 -4.78
CA GLY A 178 14.05 -15.81 -5.97
C GLY A 178 13.70 -14.50 -6.68
N GLU A 179 12.60 -13.87 -6.33
CA GLU A 179 12.08 -12.67 -6.98
C GLU A 179 12.18 -11.41 -6.10
N GLY A 180 12.82 -11.51 -4.94
CA GLY A 180 12.96 -10.41 -4.00
C GLY A 180 11.81 -10.29 -3.00
N TYR A 181 11.65 -9.09 -2.46
CA TYR A 181 10.72 -8.78 -1.38
C TYR A 181 9.84 -7.58 -1.72
N THR A 182 8.56 -7.69 -1.40
CA THR A 182 7.60 -6.60 -1.58
C THR A 182 7.79 -5.49 -0.55
N PHE A 183 7.54 -4.26 -0.93
CA PHE A 183 7.47 -3.16 0.01
C PHE A 183 6.20 -3.24 0.89
N PRO A 184 6.24 -2.68 2.11
CA PRO A 184 7.40 -2.13 2.83
C PRO A 184 8.29 -3.23 3.40
N CYS A 185 9.56 -2.92 3.61
CA CYS A 185 10.56 -3.85 4.10
C CYS A 185 11.08 -3.40 5.47
N LEU A 186 10.83 -4.17 6.52
CA LEU A 186 11.26 -3.86 7.87
C LEU A 186 12.53 -4.63 8.25
N PHE A 187 13.47 -3.92 8.85
CA PHE A 187 14.72 -4.46 9.36
C PHE A 187 14.94 -4.05 10.81
N ARG A 188 15.55 -4.92 11.58
CA ARG A 188 16.04 -4.59 12.91
C ARG A 188 17.56 -4.45 12.85
N ASN A 189 18.08 -3.29 13.25
CA ASN A 189 19.52 -3.03 13.31
C ASN A 189 20.06 -3.51 14.66
N SER A 190 20.21 -4.84 14.82
CA SER A 190 20.66 -5.48 16.07
C SER A 190 19.90 -4.92 17.28
N ASP A 191 20.60 -4.42 18.29
CA ASP A 191 20.02 -3.76 19.45
C ASP A 191 19.96 -2.22 19.31
N LYS A 192 20.27 -1.67 18.12
CA LYS A 192 20.39 -0.24 17.87
C LYS A 192 19.07 0.41 17.49
N GLY A 193 18.17 -0.31 16.84
CA GLY A 193 16.89 0.23 16.41
C GLY A 193 16.30 -0.45 15.19
N TRP A 194 15.46 0.28 14.47
CA TRP A 194 14.61 -0.23 13.40
C TRP A 194 14.71 0.61 12.15
N ILE A 195 14.52 -0.02 11.01
CA ILE A 195 14.60 0.61 9.69
C ILE A 195 13.46 0.07 8.83
N LEU A 196 12.65 0.97 8.26
CA LEU A 196 11.59 0.60 7.31
C LEU A 196 11.90 1.24 5.97
N ILE A 197 12.05 0.42 4.94
CA ILE A 197 12.32 0.87 3.58
C ILE A 197 11.06 0.68 2.72
N SER A 198 10.68 1.71 1.99
CA SER A 198 9.55 1.67 1.08
C SER A 198 9.71 2.69 -0.05
N GLU A 199 8.64 2.92 -0.78
CA GLU A 199 8.55 3.95 -1.81
C GLU A 199 7.19 4.62 -1.76
N THR A 200 7.09 5.83 -2.28
CA THR A 200 5.83 6.57 -2.36
C THR A 200 5.83 7.52 -3.55
N GLY A 201 4.65 7.94 -3.98
CA GLY A 201 4.52 8.83 -5.13
C GLY A 201 4.61 8.11 -6.47
N VAL A 202 4.17 6.85 -6.53
CA VAL A 202 4.09 6.11 -7.79
C VAL A 202 2.75 6.37 -8.45
N ASP A 203 2.80 6.83 -9.68
CA ASP A 203 1.65 7.03 -10.57
C ASP A 203 1.96 6.47 -11.98
N SER A 204 1.21 6.90 -12.98
CA SER A 204 1.40 6.48 -14.37
C SER A 204 2.75 6.86 -14.98
N LYS A 205 3.53 7.70 -14.33
CA LYS A 205 4.82 8.19 -14.84
C LYS A 205 6.00 7.28 -14.50
N TYR A 206 5.77 6.22 -13.73
CA TYR A 206 6.80 5.25 -13.36
C TYR A 206 6.17 3.88 -13.12
N CYS A 207 6.97 2.92 -12.64
CA CYS A 207 6.48 1.62 -12.20
C CYS A 207 6.59 1.47 -10.69
N GLY A 208 5.90 0.48 -10.12
CA GLY A 208 6.18 0.03 -8.77
C GLY A 208 7.48 -0.80 -8.76
N SER A 209 8.16 -0.81 -7.63
CA SER A 209 9.39 -1.59 -7.46
C SER A 209 9.35 -2.44 -6.19
N ARG A 210 10.40 -3.22 -5.98
CA ARG A 210 10.60 -4.09 -4.85
C ARG A 210 12.08 -4.14 -4.49
N LEU A 211 12.45 -4.79 -3.39
CA LEU A 211 13.85 -5.03 -3.04
C LEU A 211 14.30 -6.42 -3.48
N LEU A 212 15.43 -6.49 -4.16
CA LEU A 212 16.17 -7.72 -4.39
C LEU A 212 17.20 -7.89 -3.29
N GLY A 213 17.27 -9.08 -2.69
CA GLY A 213 18.21 -9.38 -1.63
C GLY A 213 19.50 -10.01 -2.17
N HIS A 214 20.63 -9.57 -1.62
CA HIS A 214 21.97 -10.05 -1.97
C HIS A 214 22.78 -10.36 -0.70
N GLU A 215 24.00 -10.85 -0.87
CA GLU A 215 24.90 -11.08 0.25
C GLU A 215 25.36 -9.76 0.92
N ASN A 216 25.87 -9.86 2.13
CA ASN A 216 26.50 -8.77 2.88
C ASN A 216 25.56 -7.57 3.17
N GLY A 217 24.28 -7.84 3.39
CA GLY A 217 23.31 -6.81 3.74
C GLY A 217 22.89 -5.91 2.59
N LEU A 218 23.28 -6.24 1.36
CA LEU A 218 22.95 -5.46 0.17
C LEU A 218 21.52 -5.78 -0.32
N TYR A 219 20.72 -4.74 -0.47
CA TYR A 219 19.41 -4.79 -1.13
C TYR A 219 19.39 -3.76 -2.26
N THR A 220 18.84 -4.15 -3.40
CA THR A 220 18.77 -3.28 -4.59
C THR A 220 17.33 -3.12 -5.05
N ILE A 221 17.06 -2.04 -5.76
CA ILE A 221 15.76 -1.84 -6.40
C ILE A 221 15.58 -2.86 -7.52
N GLY A 222 14.46 -3.58 -7.49
CA GLY A 222 14.02 -4.47 -8.57
C GLY A 222 12.81 -3.90 -9.28
N PHE A 223 12.84 -3.87 -10.60
CA PHE A 223 11.71 -3.47 -11.43
C PHE A 223 10.73 -4.65 -11.63
N PRO A 224 9.53 -4.39 -12.18
CA PRO A 224 8.55 -5.44 -12.42
C PRO A 224 9.10 -6.61 -13.23
N GLN A 225 8.47 -7.75 -13.06
CA GLN A 225 8.83 -8.99 -13.76
C GLN A 225 8.24 -9.00 -15.18
N GLU A 226 8.97 -9.55 -16.13
CA GLU A 226 8.56 -9.60 -17.54
C GLU A 226 7.18 -10.25 -17.74
N GLY A 227 6.90 -11.31 -16.99
CA GLY A 227 5.65 -12.06 -17.10
C GLY A 227 4.41 -11.40 -16.49
N GLU A 228 4.57 -10.29 -15.75
CA GLU A 228 3.40 -9.57 -15.22
C GLU A 228 2.48 -9.11 -16.32
N MET A 229 1.18 -8.98 -16.05
CA MET A 229 0.17 -8.59 -17.04
C MET A 229 0.12 -9.52 -18.25
N ASN A 230 0.39 -10.82 -18.04
CA ASN A 230 0.48 -11.81 -19.11
C ASN A 230 1.50 -11.44 -20.21
N GLY A 231 2.60 -10.82 -19.80
CA GLY A 231 3.68 -10.37 -20.68
C GLY A 231 3.46 -9.02 -21.37
N ASN A 232 2.36 -8.35 -21.10
CA ASN A 232 2.06 -7.05 -21.71
C ASN A 232 2.70 -5.91 -20.91
N GLY A 233 3.12 -4.87 -21.63
CA GLY A 233 3.81 -3.72 -21.06
C GLY A 233 5.29 -3.98 -20.80
N THR A 234 6.03 -2.90 -20.57
CA THR A 234 7.48 -2.97 -20.32
C THR A 234 7.77 -3.04 -18.83
N THR A 235 8.87 -3.69 -18.46
CA THR A 235 9.35 -3.73 -17.08
C THR A 235 10.08 -2.43 -16.69
N ALA A 236 10.76 -1.82 -17.66
CA ALA A 236 11.49 -0.57 -17.48
C ALA A 236 10.58 0.64 -17.72
N PRO A 237 10.50 1.57 -16.76
CA PRO A 237 9.65 2.74 -16.92
C PRO A 237 10.22 3.76 -17.90
N GLY A 238 9.33 4.44 -18.62
CA GLY A 238 9.66 5.54 -19.50
C GLY A 238 9.41 6.89 -18.83
N LEU A 239 10.33 7.85 -19.04
CA LEU A 239 10.23 9.21 -18.52
C LEU A 239 10.26 10.23 -19.65
N ALA A 240 9.34 11.18 -19.61
CA ALA A 240 9.53 12.45 -20.32
C ALA A 240 10.54 13.29 -19.52
N LEU A 241 11.42 14.01 -20.19
CA LEU A 241 12.48 14.78 -19.53
C LEU A 241 12.22 16.31 -19.66
N PRO A 242 12.39 17.09 -18.59
CA PRO A 242 12.80 16.65 -17.25
C PRO A 242 11.74 15.77 -16.60
N GLY A 243 12.18 14.72 -15.94
CA GLY A 243 11.27 13.74 -15.31
C GLY A 243 11.77 13.31 -13.94
N GLU A 244 10.86 12.89 -13.11
CA GLU A 244 11.15 12.49 -11.72
C GLU A 244 10.81 11.04 -11.49
N THR A 245 11.63 10.37 -10.66
CA THR A 245 11.31 9.06 -10.12
C THR A 245 10.37 9.20 -8.91
N PRO A 246 9.74 8.11 -8.45
CA PRO A 246 9.12 8.09 -7.12
C PRO A 246 10.13 8.35 -6.01
N TRP A 247 9.61 8.66 -4.84
CA TRP A 247 10.42 8.80 -3.63
C TRP A 247 10.77 7.42 -3.07
N ARG A 248 12.04 7.22 -2.70
CA ARG A 248 12.51 6.12 -1.86
C ARG A 248 12.46 6.61 -0.42
N THR A 249 11.88 5.81 0.49
CA THR A 249 11.69 6.24 1.88
C THR A 249 12.39 5.29 2.83
N ILE A 250 13.03 5.87 3.85
CA ILE A 250 13.71 5.14 4.92
C ILE A 250 13.27 5.78 6.23
N THR A 251 12.47 5.05 6.99
CA THR A 251 12.04 5.47 8.33
C THR A 251 12.90 4.76 9.35
N LEU A 252 13.41 5.47 10.35
CA LEU A 252 14.36 4.88 11.30
C LEU A 252 14.26 5.50 12.68
N GLY A 253 14.71 4.75 13.68
CA GLY A 253 14.78 5.19 15.04
C GLY A 253 15.21 4.07 15.99
N GLU A 254 15.44 4.45 17.25
CA GLU A 254 15.83 3.49 18.29
C GLU A 254 14.68 2.58 18.72
N THR A 255 13.45 3.06 18.56
CA THR A 255 12.21 2.35 18.91
C THR A 255 11.34 2.15 17.69
N LEU A 256 10.24 1.40 17.85
CA LEU A 256 9.24 1.19 16.79
C LEU A 256 8.28 2.36 16.62
N ALA A 257 8.31 3.36 17.51
CA ALA A 257 7.39 4.50 17.41
C ALA A 257 7.49 5.24 16.06
N PRO A 258 8.68 5.62 15.57
CA PRO A 258 8.77 6.23 14.23
C PRO A 258 8.21 5.37 13.12
N ILE A 259 8.43 4.04 13.19
CA ILE A 259 7.95 3.08 12.19
C ILE A 259 6.42 3.09 12.12
N VAL A 260 5.76 3.00 13.27
CA VAL A 260 4.29 2.93 13.36
C VAL A 260 3.64 4.29 13.06
N GLU A 261 4.26 5.37 13.52
CA GLU A 261 3.64 6.71 13.51
C GLU A 261 3.98 7.54 12.28
N THR A 262 4.95 7.13 11.46
CA THR A 262 5.38 7.93 10.31
C THR A 262 4.24 8.25 9.34
N THR A 263 4.29 9.45 8.79
CA THR A 263 3.41 9.92 7.72
C THR A 263 4.18 10.20 6.42
N VAL A 264 5.43 9.76 6.32
CA VAL A 264 6.32 10.09 5.19
C VAL A 264 5.71 9.71 3.83
N SER A 265 4.98 8.61 3.75
CA SER A 265 4.31 8.20 2.50
C SER A 265 3.39 9.27 1.95
N PHE A 266 2.85 10.12 2.81
CA PHE A 266 1.91 11.18 2.46
C PHE A 266 2.57 12.56 2.48
N ASP A 267 3.58 12.77 3.32
CA ASP A 267 4.26 14.06 3.51
C ASP A 267 4.87 14.59 2.21
N VAL A 268 5.46 13.71 1.42
CA VAL A 268 6.26 14.07 0.23
C VAL A 268 5.48 14.03 -1.07
N VAL A 269 4.19 13.71 -1.03
CA VAL A 269 3.30 13.67 -2.20
C VAL A 269 2.23 14.74 -2.10
N LYS A 270 1.54 15.00 -3.21
CA LYS A 270 0.47 16.01 -3.28
C LYS A 270 -0.75 15.45 -4.00
N PRO A 271 -1.94 15.98 -3.73
CA PRO A 271 -3.13 15.62 -4.50
C PRO A 271 -2.92 15.88 -5.99
N LEU A 272 -3.29 14.90 -6.82
CA LEU A 272 -3.21 15.01 -8.28
C LEU A 272 -4.44 15.70 -8.86
N TYR A 273 -5.57 15.65 -8.16
CA TYR A 273 -6.81 16.34 -8.51
C TYR A 273 -7.64 16.54 -7.25
N GLU A 274 -8.68 17.35 -7.37
CA GLU A 274 -9.63 17.61 -6.30
C GLU A 274 -10.76 16.58 -6.28
N ALA A 275 -11.30 16.31 -5.10
CA ALA A 275 -12.50 15.49 -4.96
C ALA A 275 -13.67 16.16 -5.70
N SER A 276 -14.44 15.38 -6.46
CA SER A 276 -15.63 15.87 -7.17
C SER A 276 -16.81 16.21 -6.24
N GLY A 277 -16.74 15.73 -5.00
CA GLY A 277 -17.74 15.96 -3.97
C GLY A 277 -17.23 15.47 -2.63
N LYS A 278 -18.11 15.41 -1.64
CA LYS A 278 -17.77 14.88 -0.33
C LYS A 278 -17.89 13.35 -0.33
N TYR A 279 -16.79 12.68 -0.05
CA TYR A 279 -16.78 11.22 0.11
C TYR A 279 -17.04 10.84 1.57
N GLU A 280 -17.88 9.82 1.75
CA GLU A 280 -18.19 9.28 3.07
C GLU A 280 -17.42 7.99 3.31
N TYR A 281 -16.68 7.94 4.40
CA TYR A 281 -16.01 6.75 4.90
C TYR A 281 -16.95 5.99 5.83
N GLY A 282 -16.46 4.95 6.48
CA GLY A 282 -17.18 4.29 7.54
C GLY A 282 -17.12 2.77 7.50
N ARG A 283 -18.06 2.17 8.20
CA ARG A 283 -18.14 0.73 8.45
C ARG A 283 -19.17 0.11 7.52
N GLY A 284 -18.92 -1.15 7.19
CA GLY A 284 -19.86 -1.93 6.41
C GLY A 284 -19.73 -3.41 6.68
N SER A 285 -20.52 -4.18 5.97
CA SER A 285 -20.48 -5.64 6.01
C SER A 285 -20.36 -6.20 4.60
N TRP A 286 -19.95 -7.46 4.50
CA TRP A 286 -19.86 -8.18 3.24
C TRP A 286 -20.07 -9.67 3.44
N SER A 287 -20.90 -10.25 2.61
CA SER A 287 -21.28 -11.67 2.76
C SER A 287 -20.21 -12.64 2.28
N TRP A 288 -19.33 -12.17 1.41
CA TRP A 288 -18.39 -13.05 0.70
C TRP A 288 -17.45 -13.80 1.63
N ILE A 289 -16.91 -13.13 2.65
CA ILE A 289 -15.96 -13.76 3.58
C ILE A 289 -16.57 -14.94 4.34
N ILE A 290 -17.86 -14.92 4.60
CA ILE A 290 -18.57 -15.99 5.33
C ILE A 290 -19.16 -17.02 4.35
N GLY A 291 -19.79 -16.57 3.28
CA GLY A 291 -20.56 -17.44 2.37
C GLY A 291 -19.96 -17.62 0.99
N MET A 292 -18.81 -17.01 0.68
CA MET A 292 -18.12 -17.07 -0.59
C MET A 292 -19.00 -16.61 -1.78
N ASP A 293 -18.64 -17.01 -3.00
CA ASP A 293 -19.35 -16.64 -4.23
C ASP A 293 -20.85 -17.00 -4.18
N GLY A 294 -21.20 -18.08 -3.51
CA GLY A 294 -22.59 -18.53 -3.35
C GLY A 294 -23.46 -17.59 -2.51
N SER A 295 -22.87 -16.68 -1.76
CA SER A 295 -23.60 -15.70 -0.95
C SER A 295 -24.02 -14.46 -1.74
N THR A 296 -23.50 -14.25 -2.95
CA THR A 296 -23.85 -13.10 -3.77
C THR A 296 -25.19 -13.35 -4.48
N LYS A 297 -26.25 -13.32 -3.66
CA LYS A 297 -27.64 -13.54 -4.07
C LYS A 297 -28.49 -12.38 -3.54
N TYR A 298 -29.59 -12.09 -4.23
CA TYR A 298 -30.47 -10.97 -3.90
C TYR A 298 -30.95 -11.00 -2.45
N GLU A 299 -31.54 -12.12 -2.02
CA GLU A 299 -32.09 -12.26 -0.65
C GLU A 299 -31.00 -12.16 0.41
N GLU A 300 -29.83 -12.71 0.16
CA GLU A 300 -28.70 -12.64 1.10
C GLU A 300 -28.21 -11.21 1.25
N GLN A 301 -28.14 -10.44 0.17
CA GLN A 301 -27.74 -9.04 0.22
C GLN A 301 -28.78 -8.18 0.96
N LEU A 302 -30.05 -8.48 0.83
CA LEU A 302 -31.10 -7.84 1.64
C LEU A 302 -30.85 -8.06 3.15
N ARG A 303 -30.50 -9.29 3.53
CA ARG A 303 -30.15 -9.62 4.93
C ARG A 303 -28.95 -8.80 5.41
N TYR A 304 -27.92 -8.66 4.59
CA TYR A 304 -26.73 -7.88 4.94
C TYR A 304 -27.01 -6.38 4.98
N ILE A 305 -27.89 -5.86 4.16
CA ILE A 305 -28.37 -4.47 4.26
C ILE A 305 -29.09 -4.25 5.59
N ASP A 306 -29.99 -5.16 5.97
CA ASP A 306 -30.69 -5.10 7.25
C ASP A 306 -29.71 -5.19 8.42
N PHE A 307 -28.73 -6.06 8.32
CA PHE A 307 -27.68 -6.19 9.33
C PHE A 307 -26.86 -4.91 9.46
N SER A 308 -26.38 -4.33 8.34
CA SER A 308 -25.65 -3.07 8.37
C SER A 308 -26.50 -1.94 8.97
N ALA A 309 -27.78 -1.87 8.63
CA ALA A 309 -28.70 -0.89 9.22
C ALA A 309 -28.81 -1.08 10.74
N ALA A 310 -28.97 -2.31 11.19
CA ALA A 310 -29.06 -2.63 12.63
C ALA A 310 -27.77 -2.28 13.39
N MET A 311 -26.61 -2.40 12.73
CA MET A 311 -25.31 -2.05 13.31
C MET A 311 -24.99 -0.56 13.24
N GLY A 312 -25.79 0.23 12.54
CA GLY A 312 -25.48 1.64 12.27
C GLY A 312 -24.38 1.83 11.22
N TYR A 313 -24.18 0.85 10.38
CA TYR A 313 -23.13 0.86 9.35
C TYR A 313 -23.55 1.62 8.10
N GLN A 314 -22.58 2.18 7.40
CA GLN A 314 -22.79 3.05 6.25
C GLN A 314 -22.98 2.28 4.94
N SER A 315 -22.51 1.02 4.86
CA SER A 315 -22.48 0.32 3.56
C SER A 315 -22.55 -1.20 3.66
N VAL A 316 -22.81 -1.80 2.51
CA VAL A 316 -22.64 -3.22 2.22
C VAL A 316 -21.82 -3.34 0.94
N LEU A 317 -20.83 -4.24 0.94
CA LEU A 317 -20.09 -4.62 -0.25
C LEU A 317 -20.78 -5.81 -0.91
N VAL A 318 -21.30 -5.62 -2.10
CA VAL A 318 -21.85 -6.68 -2.96
C VAL A 318 -20.71 -7.21 -3.82
N ASP A 319 -20.22 -8.39 -3.48
CA ASP A 319 -18.98 -8.96 -4.02
C ASP A 319 -19.17 -9.65 -5.38
N ALA A 320 -18.19 -10.40 -5.82
CA ALA A 320 -18.08 -11.00 -7.14
C ALA A 320 -19.32 -11.80 -7.59
N LEU A 321 -19.55 -11.82 -8.88
CA LEU A 321 -20.65 -12.53 -9.55
C LEU A 321 -22.03 -11.89 -9.36
N TRP A 322 -22.10 -10.66 -8.85
CA TRP A 322 -23.39 -9.98 -8.69
C TRP A 322 -24.12 -9.76 -10.03
N ASP A 323 -23.36 -9.59 -11.13
CA ASP A 323 -23.94 -9.38 -12.48
C ASP A 323 -24.71 -10.61 -13.00
N THR A 324 -24.18 -11.82 -12.75
CA THR A 324 -24.78 -13.07 -13.19
C THR A 324 -25.75 -13.67 -12.18
N GLN A 325 -25.50 -13.49 -10.89
CA GLN A 325 -26.31 -14.11 -9.82
C GLN A 325 -27.41 -13.22 -9.27
N ILE A 326 -27.30 -11.90 -9.42
CA ILE A 326 -28.31 -10.94 -9.02
C ILE A 326 -28.88 -10.22 -10.25
N GLY A 327 -27.99 -9.68 -11.08
CA GLY A 327 -28.35 -8.90 -12.26
C GLY A 327 -28.50 -7.41 -11.96
N TYR A 328 -28.33 -6.60 -13.00
CA TYR A 328 -28.33 -5.13 -12.91
C TYR A 328 -29.65 -4.57 -12.36
N ASP A 329 -30.79 -5.08 -12.82
CA ASP A 329 -32.10 -4.60 -12.39
C ASP A 329 -32.33 -4.83 -10.90
N LYS A 330 -31.91 -6.00 -10.38
CA LYS A 330 -32.04 -6.30 -8.96
C LYS A 330 -31.02 -5.56 -8.10
N VAL A 331 -29.85 -5.25 -8.64
CA VAL A 331 -28.87 -4.39 -7.94
C VAL A 331 -29.44 -2.98 -7.76
N GLU A 332 -30.17 -2.45 -8.76
CA GLU A 332 -30.88 -1.18 -8.58
C GLU A 332 -31.90 -1.24 -7.45
N LYS A 333 -32.61 -2.37 -7.33
CA LYS A 333 -33.54 -2.59 -6.21
C LYS A 333 -32.82 -2.65 -4.88
N LEU A 334 -31.67 -3.31 -4.82
CA LEU A 334 -30.84 -3.36 -3.60
C LEU A 334 -30.37 -1.95 -3.22
N ALA A 335 -29.91 -1.17 -4.19
CA ALA A 335 -29.44 0.20 -3.94
C ALA A 335 -30.56 1.08 -3.37
N LYS A 336 -31.77 0.96 -3.92
CA LYS A 336 -32.97 1.67 -3.44
C LYS A 336 -33.36 1.22 -2.02
N TYR A 337 -33.39 -0.07 -1.78
CA TYR A 337 -33.69 -0.63 -0.47
C TYR A 337 -32.67 -0.17 0.59
N GLY A 338 -31.38 -0.21 0.25
CA GLY A 338 -30.32 0.28 1.12
C GLY A 338 -30.45 1.77 1.43
N ALA A 339 -30.74 2.59 0.42
CA ALA A 339 -30.92 4.03 0.59
C ALA A 339 -32.07 4.35 1.55
N GLU A 340 -33.17 3.62 1.49
CA GLU A 340 -34.30 3.75 2.41
C GLU A 340 -33.90 3.46 3.86
N LYS A 341 -32.87 2.65 4.07
CA LYS A 341 -32.33 2.28 5.40
C LYS A 341 -31.07 3.04 5.78
N GLY A 342 -30.61 3.96 4.95
CA GLY A 342 -29.39 4.71 5.18
C GLY A 342 -28.10 3.92 4.91
N VAL A 343 -28.17 2.86 4.12
CA VAL A 343 -27.06 1.96 3.80
C VAL A 343 -26.75 2.04 2.31
N GLY A 344 -25.54 2.47 1.95
CA GLY A 344 -25.07 2.50 0.58
C GLY A 344 -24.44 1.18 0.14
N LEU A 345 -24.20 1.04 -1.16
CA LEU A 345 -23.58 -0.16 -1.73
C LEU A 345 -22.22 0.15 -2.33
N TYR A 346 -21.30 -0.82 -2.20
CA TYR A 346 -20.09 -0.96 -3.00
C TYR A 346 -20.29 -2.15 -3.93
N LEU A 347 -19.78 -2.07 -5.15
CA LEU A 347 -19.85 -3.17 -6.14
C LEU A 347 -18.47 -3.65 -6.49
N TRP A 348 -18.33 -4.97 -6.64
CA TRP A 348 -17.09 -5.64 -7.01
C TRP A 348 -16.93 -5.73 -8.53
N TYR A 349 -15.68 -5.57 -9.02
CA TYR A 349 -15.32 -5.72 -10.42
C TYR A 349 -13.98 -6.43 -10.55
N ASN A 350 -13.84 -7.30 -11.56
CA ASN A 350 -12.55 -7.77 -12.01
C ASN A 350 -11.88 -6.64 -12.81
N SER A 351 -10.59 -6.42 -12.62
CA SER A 351 -9.87 -5.34 -13.30
C SER A 351 -9.68 -5.55 -14.80
N ASN A 352 -9.85 -6.78 -15.28
CA ASN A 352 -9.22 -7.21 -16.51
C ASN A 352 -10.13 -7.54 -17.67
N GLY A 353 -9.42 -7.61 -18.85
CA GLY A 353 -9.85 -8.40 -20.01
C GLY A 353 -8.98 -9.64 -20.24
N TYR A 354 -7.64 -9.58 -20.06
CA TYR A 354 -6.71 -10.61 -20.56
C TYR A 354 -5.58 -11.04 -19.61
N TRP A 355 -5.44 -10.46 -18.43
CA TRP A 355 -4.26 -10.74 -17.58
C TRP A 355 -4.52 -11.60 -16.36
N ASN A 356 -5.67 -12.23 -16.29
CA ASN A 356 -5.92 -13.29 -15.33
C ASN A 356 -7.05 -14.19 -15.83
N ASP A 357 -7.20 -15.35 -15.21
CA ASP A 357 -8.21 -16.34 -15.57
C ASP A 357 -9.31 -16.47 -14.50
N ALA A 358 -9.40 -15.52 -13.57
CA ALA A 358 -10.44 -15.54 -12.55
C ALA A 358 -11.83 -15.51 -13.21
N PRO A 359 -12.69 -16.50 -12.91
CA PRO A 359 -14.03 -16.52 -13.51
C PRO A 359 -14.97 -15.48 -12.92
N GLN A 360 -14.58 -14.88 -11.82
CA GLN A 360 -15.40 -13.89 -11.14
C GLN A 360 -15.61 -12.67 -12.02
N SER A 361 -16.87 -12.33 -12.22
CA SER A 361 -17.33 -11.18 -13.03
C SER A 361 -18.01 -10.12 -12.15
N PRO A 362 -18.23 -8.89 -12.62
CA PRO A 362 -18.08 -8.38 -14.00
C PRO A 362 -16.65 -8.31 -14.50
N ARG A 363 -16.42 -8.69 -15.75
CA ARG A 363 -15.12 -8.69 -16.43
C ARG A 363 -15.19 -7.84 -17.69
N GLY A 364 -14.03 -7.36 -18.17
CA GLY A 364 -13.94 -6.64 -19.43
C GLY A 364 -14.57 -5.25 -19.41
N ILE A 365 -14.70 -4.67 -18.23
CA ILE A 365 -15.30 -3.34 -18.02
C ILE A 365 -14.25 -2.34 -17.55
N MET A 366 -13.53 -2.67 -16.46
CA MET A 366 -12.61 -1.72 -15.82
C MET A 366 -11.35 -1.43 -16.65
N ASP A 367 -10.93 -2.35 -17.49
CA ASP A 367 -9.76 -2.19 -18.36
C ASP A 367 -10.03 -1.35 -19.62
N ASN A 368 -11.29 -1.08 -19.93
CA ASN A 368 -11.71 -0.33 -21.13
C ASN A 368 -12.36 1.00 -20.73
N ALA A 369 -11.78 2.10 -21.19
CA ALA A 369 -12.24 3.44 -20.78
C ALA A 369 -13.73 3.70 -21.11
N ILE A 370 -14.19 3.29 -22.30
CA ILE A 370 -15.58 3.51 -22.73
C ILE A 370 -16.53 2.69 -21.86
N ALA A 371 -16.23 1.40 -21.72
CA ALA A 371 -17.05 0.49 -20.91
C ALA A 371 -17.07 0.93 -19.43
N ARG A 372 -15.91 1.28 -18.89
CA ARG A 372 -15.76 1.73 -17.50
C ARG A 372 -16.58 2.97 -17.22
N ARG A 373 -16.47 3.99 -18.06
CA ARG A 373 -17.20 5.26 -17.87
C ARG A 373 -18.71 5.09 -18.00
N LYS A 374 -19.15 4.25 -18.93
CA LYS A 374 -20.56 3.90 -19.08
C LYS A 374 -21.10 3.22 -17.82
N GLU A 375 -20.36 2.28 -17.30
CA GLU A 375 -20.71 1.55 -16.07
C GLU A 375 -20.75 2.49 -14.85
N MET A 376 -19.76 3.34 -14.71
CA MET A 376 -19.69 4.30 -13.59
C MET A 376 -20.82 5.34 -13.65
N LYS A 377 -21.24 5.74 -14.84
CA LYS A 377 -22.40 6.60 -15.02
C LYS A 377 -23.67 5.93 -14.51
N TRP A 378 -23.85 4.65 -14.83
CA TRP A 378 -24.95 3.84 -14.28
C TRP A 378 -24.88 3.77 -12.76
N MET A 379 -23.71 3.47 -12.20
CA MET A 379 -23.52 3.42 -10.74
C MET A 379 -23.90 4.74 -10.06
N GLN A 380 -23.46 5.86 -10.62
CA GLN A 380 -23.82 7.18 -10.10
C GLN A 380 -25.31 7.39 -10.12
N SER A 381 -26.00 6.98 -11.20
CA SER A 381 -27.44 7.16 -11.37
C SER A 381 -28.28 6.43 -10.33
N ILE A 382 -27.77 5.33 -9.76
CA ILE A 382 -28.46 4.53 -8.74
C ILE A 382 -27.91 4.73 -7.32
N GLY A 383 -26.96 5.66 -7.14
CA GLY A 383 -26.44 6.02 -5.83
C GLY A 383 -25.40 5.06 -5.26
N ILE A 384 -24.66 4.34 -6.08
CA ILE A 384 -23.54 3.50 -5.61
C ILE A 384 -22.46 4.39 -5.00
N ARG A 385 -21.93 3.99 -3.85
CA ARG A 385 -20.91 4.75 -3.11
C ARG A 385 -19.49 4.51 -3.56
N GLY A 386 -19.20 3.31 -4.00
CA GLY A 386 -17.84 2.95 -4.39
C GLY A 386 -17.74 1.61 -5.08
N ILE A 387 -16.52 1.28 -5.47
CA ILE A 387 -16.20 0.03 -6.16
C ILE A 387 -15.02 -0.65 -5.48
N LYS A 388 -15.04 -1.98 -5.52
CA LYS A 388 -13.91 -2.85 -5.20
C LYS A 388 -13.44 -3.46 -6.51
N VAL A 389 -12.20 -3.16 -6.92
CA VAL A 389 -11.63 -3.67 -8.17
C VAL A 389 -10.48 -4.61 -7.86
N ASP A 390 -10.51 -5.81 -8.43
CA ASP A 390 -9.69 -6.94 -8.02
C ASP A 390 -8.83 -7.50 -9.18
N PHE A 391 -7.71 -8.16 -8.81
CA PHE A 391 -6.90 -9.01 -9.71
C PHE A 391 -6.04 -8.26 -10.72
N PHE A 392 -5.24 -7.29 -10.27
CA PHE A 392 -4.38 -6.48 -11.15
C PHE A 392 -3.12 -7.21 -11.64
N GLY A 393 -2.49 -8.01 -10.80
CA GLY A 393 -1.39 -8.89 -11.20
C GLY A 393 -0.09 -8.21 -11.60
N GLY A 394 0.34 -7.14 -10.93
CA GLY A 394 1.66 -6.59 -11.15
C GLY A 394 1.87 -5.11 -10.84
N ASP A 395 3.10 -4.65 -11.16
CA ASP A 395 3.60 -3.33 -10.85
C ASP A 395 4.17 -2.57 -12.06
N LYS A 396 3.95 -3.06 -13.27
CA LYS A 396 4.43 -2.39 -14.48
C LYS A 396 3.84 -0.98 -14.62
N GLN A 397 4.51 -0.11 -15.35
CA GLN A 397 4.01 1.25 -15.60
C GLN A 397 2.61 1.24 -16.21
N VAL A 398 2.31 0.30 -17.11
CA VAL A 398 0.98 0.13 -17.70
C VAL A 398 -0.06 -0.23 -16.64
N THR A 399 0.32 -0.97 -15.60
CA THR A 399 -0.57 -1.30 -14.49
C THR A 399 -0.85 -0.08 -13.63
N MET A 400 0.18 0.74 -13.36
CA MET A 400 0.02 2.01 -12.64
C MET A 400 -0.90 2.98 -13.40
N GLN A 401 -0.80 3.00 -14.74
CA GLN A 401 -1.71 3.76 -15.59
C GLN A 401 -3.17 3.31 -15.38
N LEU A 402 -3.41 2.02 -15.30
CA LEU A 402 -4.76 1.49 -15.09
C LEU A 402 -5.33 1.90 -13.73
N TYR A 403 -4.53 1.80 -12.65
CA TYR A 403 -4.95 2.28 -11.33
C TYR A 403 -5.35 3.75 -11.38
N GLU A 404 -4.51 4.58 -11.98
CA GLU A 404 -4.77 6.02 -12.11
C GLU A 404 -6.02 6.31 -12.95
N ASP A 405 -6.20 5.61 -14.07
CA ASP A 405 -7.37 5.77 -14.94
C ASP A 405 -8.67 5.41 -14.22
N ILE A 406 -8.68 4.31 -13.49
CA ILE A 406 -9.85 3.89 -12.69
C ILE A 406 -10.16 4.93 -11.63
N LEU A 407 -9.14 5.39 -10.89
CA LEU A 407 -9.31 6.39 -9.83
C LEU A 407 -9.83 7.72 -10.40
N ALA A 408 -9.22 8.21 -11.47
CA ALA A 408 -9.64 9.48 -12.07
C ALA A 408 -11.07 9.42 -12.61
N ASP A 409 -11.42 8.36 -13.32
CA ASP A 409 -12.79 8.19 -13.83
C ASP A 409 -13.81 8.04 -12.69
N ALA A 410 -13.46 7.23 -11.68
CA ALA A 410 -14.33 7.03 -10.52
C ALA A 410 -14.59 8.35 -9.77
N ASN A 411 -13.60 9.22 -9.65
CA ASN A 411 -13.78 10.53 -9.03
C ASN A 411 -14.79 11.40 -9.81
N GLU A 412 -14.75 11.35 -11.13
CA GLU A 412 -15.71 12.08 -11.95
C GLU A 412 -17.16 11.66 -11.68
N TYR A 413 -17.36 10.39 -11.35
CA TYR A 413 -18.69 9.83 -11.07
C TYR A 413 -19.00 9.70 -9.58
N GLY A 414 -18.17 10.29 -8.71
CA GLY A 414 -18.43 10.34 -7.28
C GLY A 414 -18.26 9.02 -6.54
N LEU A 415 -17.34 8.17 -7.01
CA LEU A 415 -17.13 6.83 -6.46
C LEU A 415 -15.81 6.74 -5.68
N LEU A 416 -15.88 6.20 -4.45
CA LEU A 416 -14.71 5.71 -3.74
C LEU A 416 -14.20 4.43 -4.37
N VAL A 417 -12.90 4.17 -4.26
CA VAL A 417 -12.27 2.98 -4.84
C VAL A 417 -11.48 2.22 -3.78
N ILE A 418 -11.70 0.91 -3.75
CA ILE A 418 -10.94 -0.07 -2.97
C ILE A 418 -10.33 -1.04 -3.96
N PHE A 419 -9.02 -1.31 -3.82
CA PHE A 419 -8.33 -2.28 -4.66
C PHE A 419 -8.04 -3.58 -3.90
N HIS A 420 -8.24 -4.70 -4.59
CA HIS A 420 -7.87 -6.04 -4.14
C HIS A 420 -7.02 -6.74 -5.20
N GLY A 421 -6.38 -7.86 -4.86
CA GLY A 421 -5.49 -8.54 -5.79
C GLY A 421 -4.52 -7.55 -6.43
N CYS A 422 -3.91 -6.70 -5.64
CA CYS A 422 -3.38 -5.42 -6.09
C CYS A 422 -1.98 -5.14 -5.56
N THR A 423 -1.41 -4.06 -6.06
CA THR A 423 -0.15 -3.50 -5.56
C THR A 423 -0.34 -2.76 -4.24
N LEU A 424 0.76 -2.48 -3.55
CA LEU A 424 0.81 -1.61 -2.38
C LEU A 424 0.40 -0.18 -2.76
N PRO A 425 -0.46 0.50 -1.98
CA PRO A 425 -0.70 1.91 -2.18
C PRO A 425 0.55 2.73 -1.81
N ARG A 426 0.87 3.72 -2.65
CA ARG A 426 2.12 4.49 -2.54
C ARG A 426 1.85 5.98 -2.43
N GLY A 427 1.28 6.39 -1.30
CA GLY A 427 0.86 7.77 -1.05
C GLY A 427 -0.51 8.09 -1.64
N TRP A 428 -1.24 7.08 -2.10
CA TRP A 428 -2.49 7.25 -2.82
C TRP A 428 -3.61 7.85 -1.98
N GLU A 429 -3.59 7.66 -0.67
CA GLU A 429 -4.55 8.25 0.27
C GLU A 429 -4.56 9.79 0.18
N ARG A 430 -3.43 10.40 -0.19
CA ARG A 430 -3.32 11.84 -0.40
C ARG A 430 -3.35 12.22 -1.87
N MET A 431 -2.76 11.42 -2.75
CA MET A 431 -2.67 11.71 -4.18
C MET A 431 -4.03 11.65 -4.88
N TYR A 432 -4.90 10.75 -4.45
CA TYR A 432 -6.20 10.49 -5.05
C TYR A 432 -7.30 10.64 -3.99
N PRO A 433 -8.09 11.73 -4.02
CA PRO A 433 -9.08 11.98 -2.95
C PRO A 433 -10.15 10.89 -2.81
N ASN A 434 -10.39 10.11 -3.85
CA ASN A 434 -11.36 9.01 -3.85
C ASN A 434 -10.72 7.62 -3.69
N PHE A 435 -9.42 7.55 -3.45
CA PHE A 435 -8.80 6.30 -3.05
C PHE A 435 -9.10 6.02 -1.58
N ALA A 436 -9.75 4.90 -1.29
CA ALA A 436 -10.07 4.52 0.08
C ALA A 436 -9.03 3.57 0.66
N SER A 437 -8.81 2.43 0.02
CA SER A 437 -7.99 1.38 0.62
C SER A 437 -7.53 0.35 -0.41
N SER A 438 -6.52 -0.43 -0.03
CA SER A 438 -6.04 -1.59 -0.80
C SER A 438 -5.82 -2.78 0.11
N GLU A 439 -6.07 -3.98 -0.42
CA GLU A 439 -5.70 -5.23 0.25
C GLU A 439 -4.18 -5.34 0.38
N ALA A 440 -3.48 -5.75 -0.65
CA ALA A 440 -2.02 -5.87 -0.73
C ALA A 440 -1.39 -6.49 0.53
N VAL A 441 -1.96 -7.60 1.00
CA VAL A 441 -1.56 -8.33 2.21
C VAL A 441 -2.29 -9.67 2.22
N LEU A 442 -1.82 -10.64 2.99
CA LEU A 442 -2.61 -11.83 3.34
C LEU A 442 -3.78 -11.38 4.22
N ALA A 443 -4.92 -11.11 3.61
CA ALA A 443 -6.11 -10.60 4.28
C ALA A 443 -7.00 -11.71 4.83
N SER A 444 -8.17 -11.35 5.34
CA SER A 444 -9.09 -12.25 6.05
C SER A 444 -9.58 -13.45 5.22
N GLU A 445 -9.62 -13.35 3.90
CA GLU A 445 -10.05 -14.46 3.05
C GLU A 445 -9.20 -15.73 3.24
N ASN A 446 -7.93 -15.56 3.57
CA ASN A 446 -7.04 -16.68 3.82
C ASN A 446 -7.45 -17.48 5.06
N LEU A 447 -8.11 -16.85 6.02
CA LEU A 447 -8.66 -17.51 7.18
C LEU A 447 -9.80 -18.47 6.80
N HIS A 448 -10.56 -18.11 5.77
CA HIS A 448 -11.60 -18.98 5.21
C HIS A 448 -10.99 -20.19 4.47
N PHE A 449 -9.89 -19.98 3.75
CA PHE A 449 -9.33 -20.99 2.84
C PHE A 449 -8.59 -22.12 3.55
N SER A 450 -7.97 -21.88 4.72
CA SER A 450 -7.20 -22.91 5.40
C SER A 450 -7.18 -22.75 6.90
N GLN A 451 -7.16 -23.88 7.61
CA GLN A 451 -6.97 -23.90 9.06
C GLN A 451 -5.58 -23.37 9.44
N GLY A 452 -4.56 -23.66 8.63
CA GLY A 452 -3.21 -23.13 8.87
C GLY A 452 -3.16 -21.62 8.93
N SER A 453 -3.94 -20.93 8.10
CA SER A 453 -4.05 -19.46 8.15
C SER A 453 -4.69 -18.99 9.44
N CYS A 454 -5.73 -19.69 9.92
CA CYS A 454 -6.34 -19.40 11.22
C CYS A 454 -5.35 -19.62 12.37
N ASP A 455 -4.56 -20.68 12.32
CA ASP A 455 -3.55 -20.99 13.33
C ASP A 455 -2.44 -19.93 13.40
N ASN A 456 -2.16 -19.26 12.29
CA ASN A 456 -1.14 -18.21 12.17
C ASN A 456 -1.71 -16.78 12.25
N GLU A 457 -3.01 -16.62 12.44
CA GLU A 457 -3.64 -15.30 12.42
C GLU A 457 -3.03 -14.33 13.44
N ALA A 458 -2.84 -14.79 14.68
CA ALA A 458 -2.29 -13.94 15.74
C ALA A 458 -0.87 -13.46 15.42
N PHE A 459 -0.04 -14.32 14.85
CA PHE A 459 1.30 -13.97 14.41
C PHE A 459 1.26 -12.90 13.31
N ASN A 460 0.49 -13.12 12.26
CA ASN A 460 0.37 -12.17 11.14
C ASN A 460 -0.26 -10.84 11.59
N ALA A 461 -1.28 -10.89 12.43
CA ALA A 461 -1.94 -9.70 12.95
C ALA A 461 -0.98 -8.80 13.75
N CYS A 462 0.03 -9.39 14.40
CA CYS A 462 1.06 -8.64 15.12
C CYS A 462 2.21 -8.14 14.21
N LEU A 463 2.14 -8.40 12.91
CA LEU A 463 3.11 -7.91 11.93
C LEU A 463 2.54 -6.73 11.12
N HIS A 464 1.29 -6.78 10.73
CA HIS A 464 0.67 -5.76 9.88
C HIS A 464 0.81 -4.32 10.42
N PRO A 465 0.58 -4.03 11.69
CA PRO A 465 0.71 -2.67 12.23
C PRO A 465 2.13 -2.10 12.18
N PHE A 466 3.14 -2.96 12.09
CA PHE A 466 4.55 -2.55 12.02
C PHE A 466 5.08 -2.47 10.59
N ILE A 467 4.41 -3.08 9.62
CA ILE A 467 4.93 -3.22 8.26
C ILE A 467 3.89 -2.71 7.24
N ARG A 468 3.04 -3.58 6.75
CA ARG A 468 2.10 -3.27 5.64
C ARG A 468 1.25 -2.03 5.91
N ASN A 469 0.68 -1.92 7.09
CA ASN A 469 -0.27 -0.86 7.41
C ASN A 469 0.40 0.47 7.80
N THR A 470 1.72 0.50 7.93
CA THR A 470 2.47 1.72 8.26
C THR A 470 2.52 2.71 7.10
N VAL A 471 2.53 2.23 5.87
CA VAL A 471 2.73 3.03 4.66
C VAL A 471 1.46 3.33 3.89
N GLY A 472 0.34 2.71 4.27
CA GLY A 472 -0.93 2.94 3.58
C GLY A 472 -2.08 2.15 4.18
N SER A 473 -3.29 2.55 3.83
CA SER A 473 -4.54 1.90 4.24
C SER A 473 -4.56 0.42 3.81
N MET A 474 -5.14 -0.41 4.66
CA MET A 474 -5.16 -1.86 4.48
C MET A 474 -6.59 -2.38 4.61
N ASP A 475 -7.16 -2.83 3.49
CA ASP A 475 -8.50 -3.42 3.47
C ASP A 475 -8.41 -4.91 3.83
N PHE A 476 -8.46 -5.19 5.12
CA PHE A 476 -8.30 -6.54 5.66
C PHE A 476 -9.60 -7.34 5.64
N GLY A 477 -10.74 -6.70 5.85
CA GLY A 477 -12.07 -7.33 5.82
C GLY A 477 -12.33 -8.32 6.95
N GLY A 478 -11.73 -8.09 8.11
CA GLY A 478 -11.74 -9.03 9.23
C GLY A 478 -12.67 -8.68 10.37
N SER A 479 -12.22 -8.91 11.59
CA SER A 479 -12.97 -8.76 12.85
C SER A 479 -14.17 -9.72 12.95
N ALA A 480 -14.00 -10.95 12.45
CA ALA A 480 -15.05 -11.97 12.47
C ALA A 480 -15.39 -12.39 13.89
N LEU A 481 -16.68 -12.52 14.17
CA LEU A 481 -17.19 -13.06 15.44
C LEU A 481 -17.70 -14.49 15.29
N ASN A 482 -17.92 -14.99 14.08
CA ASN A 482 -18.15 -16.40 13.86
C ASN A 482 -16.97 -17.23 14.34
N LYS A 483 -17.22 -18.39 14.93
CA LYS A 483 -16.17 -19.35 15.28
C LYS A 483 -15.69 -20.14 14.08
N TYR A 484 -16.57 -20.36 13.12
CA TYR A 484 -16.30 -21.07 11.88
C TYR A 484 -16.64 -20.18 10.69
N TYR A 485 -15.80 -20.21 9.66
CA TYR A 485 -15.98 -19.39 8.47
C TYR A 485 -16.98 -20.05 7.50
N ASN A 486 -18.26 -20.04 7.90
CA ASN A 486 -19.38 -20.47 7.08
C ASN A 486 -20.67 -19.75 7.50
N ALA A 487 -21.69 -19.82 6.64
CA ALA A 487 -22.94 -19.07 6.82
C ALA A 487 -23.75 -19.47 8.06
N ASP A 488 -23.60 -20.70 8.52
CA ASP A 488 -24.36 -21.24 9.65
C ASP A 488 -23.61 -21.13 10.98
N ASN A 489 -22.34 -20.72 10.94
CA ASN A 489 -21.44 -20.80 12.08
C ASN A 489 -21.37 -22.23 12.68
N ALA A 490 -21.59 -23.25 11.84
CA ALA A 490 -21.60 -24.65 12.24
C ALA A 490 -20.16 -25.20 12.27
N PRO A 491 -19.89 -26.28 13.06
CA PRO A 491 -18.55 -26.84 13.22
C PRO A 491 -18.05 -27.56 11.95
N ARG A 492 -17.80 -26.82 10.89
CA ARG A 492 -17.21 -27.27 9.62
C ARG A 492 -16.37 -26.17 8.99
N GLY A 493 -15.36 -26.55 8.22
CA GLY A 493 -14.44 -25.61 7.60
C GLY A 493 -13.43 -25.06 8.59
N SER A 494 -12.82 -23.92 8.25
CA SER A 494 -11.81 -23.29 9.10
C SER A 494 -12.41 -22.74 10.39
N ARG A 495 -11.69 -22.97 11.49
CA ARG A 495 -12.08 -22.50 12.82
C ARG A 495 -11.18 -21.33 13.23
N ARG A 496 -11.82 -20.24 13.67
CA ARG A 496 -11.09 -19.11 14.27
C ARG A 496 -10.41 -19.55 15.57
N MET A 497 -9.11 -19.27 15.71
CA MET A 497 -8.30 -19.64 16.88
C MET A 497 -8.06 -18.46 17.83
N THR A 498 -8.46 -17.26 17.46
CA THR A 498 -8.35 -16.06 18.28
C THR A 498 -9.63 -15.83 19.10
N SER A 499 -9.50 -15.03 20.17
CA SER A 499 -10.66 -14.66 20.99
C SER A 499 -11.50 -13.56 20.31
N ASP A 500 -12.73 -13.37 20.82
CA ASP A 500 -13.57 -12.25 20.37
C ASP A 500 -12.89 -10.91 20.63
N VAL A 501 -12.24 -10.74 21.79
CA VAL A 501 -11.50 -9.52 22.13
C VAL A 501 -10.38 -9.25 21.12
N PHE A 502 -9.67 -10.29 20.70
CA PHE A 502 -8.64 -10.16 19.68
C PHE A 502 -9.23 -9.67 18.34
N ALA A 503 -10.34 -10.26 17.92
CA ALA A 503 -11.04 -9.85 16.71
C ALA A 503 -11.45 -8.37 16.77
N LEU A 504 -11.98 -7.91 17.89
CA LEU A 504 -12.35 -6.50 18.08
C LEU A 504 -11.13 -5.58 18.05
N ALA A 505 -10.01 -6.01 18.64
CA ALA A 505 -8.78 -5.23 18.63
C ALA A 505 -8.28 -4.95 17.20
N THR A 506 -8.45 -5.89 16.26
CA THR A 506 -8.04 -5.70 14.86
C THR A 506 -8.79 -4.55 14.18
N ALA A 507 -10.03 -4.27 14.58
CA ALA A 507 -10.80 -3.15 14.05
C ALA A 507 -10.17 -1.78 14.39
N VAL A 508 -9.43 -1.70 15.48
CA VAL A 508 -8.68 -0.51 15.89
C VAL A 508 -7.26 -0.51 15.33
N LEU A 509 -6.58 -1.66 15.40
CA LEU A 509 -5.17 -1.79 15.02
C LEU A 509 -4.95 -1.76 13.51
N PHE A 510 -5.85 -2.33 12.72
CA PHE A 510 -5.79 -2.29 11.27
C PHE A 510 -6.51 -1.04 10.77
N GLN A 511 -5.85 -0.32 9.90
CA GLN A 511 -6.31 1.01 9.51
C GLN A 511 -6.74 1.06 8.04
N SER A 512 -8.01 1.41 7.86
CA SER A 512 -8.63 1.71 6.57
C SER A 512 -9.83 2.62 6.84
N PRO A 513 -10.03 3.69 6.06
CA PRO A 513 -11.16 4.61 6.31
C PRO A 513 -12.51 3.99 6.00
N VAL A 514 -12.54 2.97 5.15
CA VAL A 514 -13.71 2.14 4.88
C VAL A 514 -13.35 0.72 5.29
N GLN A 515 -14.16 0.13 6.16
CA GLN A 515 -13.95 -1.25 6.61
C GLN A 515 -15.23 -2.06 6.45
N HIS A 516 -15.19 -3.07 5.57
CA HIS A 516 -16.23 -4.08 5.45
C HIS A 516 -15.83 -5.25 6.36
N PHE A 517 -16.49 -5.35 7.51
CA PHE A 517 -16.16 -6.35 8.52
C PHE A 517 -16.71 -7.72 8.15
N ALA A 518 -16.02 -8.77 8.60
CA ALA A 518 -16.42 -10.17 8.43
C ALA A 518 -17.48 -10.59 9.46
N LEU A 519 -18.37 -9.70 9.80
CA LEU A 519 -19.52 -9.99 10.67
C LEU A 519 -20.64 -10.59 9.84
N ALA A 520 -21.45 -11.41 10.48
CA ALA A 520 -22.60 -12.05 9.85
C ALA A 520 -23.90 -11.68 10.58
N PRO A 521 -25.07 -11.70 9.91
CA PRO A 521 -26.35 -11.36 10.54
C PRO A 521 -26.65 -12.18 11.80
N ASN A 522 -26.21 -13.44 11.86
CA ASN A 522 -26.37 -14.29 13.04
C ASN A 522 -25.64 -13.75 14.28
N ASN A 523 -24.64 -12.89 14.11
CA ASN A 523 -23.89 -12.34 15.24
C ASN A 523 -24.75 -11.45 16.14
N LEU A 524 -25.85 -10.91 15.63
CA LEU A 524 -26.80 -10.15 16.46
C LEU A 524 -27.41 -11.00 17.58
N THR A 525 -27.45 -12.32 17.40
CA THR A 525 -28.04 -13.26 18.39
C THR A 525 -27.02 -14.19 19.04
N ASP A 526 -25.93 -14.57 18.32
CA ASP A 526 -24.98 -15.57 18.80
C ASP A 526 -23.64 -14.99 19.30
N ALA A 527 -23.36 -13.72 19.08
CA ALA A 527 -22.15 -13.07 19.59
C ALA A 527 -22.44 -12.38 20.94
N PRO A 528 -21.41 -12.16 21.79
CA PRO A 528 -21.56 -11.42 23.02
C PRO A 528 -22.09 -10.00 22.80
N GLU A 529 -22.99 -9.54 23.64
CA GLU A 529 -23.60 -8.22 23.57
C GLU A 529 -22.57 -7.10 23.60
N TRP A 530 -21.54 -7.23 24.45
CA TRP A 530 -20.46 -6.26 24.53
C TRP A 530 -19.63 -6.18 23.24
N ALA A 531 -19.47 -7.31 22.53
CA ALA A 531 -18.76 -7.33 21.24
C ALA A 531 -19.55 -6.60 20.15
N ILE A 532 -20.86 -6.84 20.08
CA ILE A 532 -21.75 -6.13 19.15
C ILE A 532 -21.78 -4.65 19.49
N GLY A 533 -21.88 -4.28 20.75
CA GLY A 533 -21.84 -2.89 21.19
C GLY A 533 -20.58 -2.16 20.77
N PHE A 534 -19.43 -2.80 20.94
CA PHE A 534 -18.15 -2.27 20.48
C PHE A 534 -18.13 -2.06 18.96
N MET A 535 -18.53 -3.06 18.19
CA MET A 535 -18.52 -3.01 16.74
C MET A 535 -19.54 -2.02 16.15
N LYS A 536 -20.57 -1.66 16.89
CA LYS A 536 -21.50 -0.58 16.50
C LYS A 536 -20.86 0.81 16.61
N GLU A 537 -19.89 0.97 17.48
CA GLU A 537 -19.33 2.31 17.82
C GLU A 537 -17.91 2.53 17.30
N VAL A 538 -17.14 1.48 17.00
CA VAL A 538 -15.74 1.64 16.58
C VAL A 538 -15.64 2.50 15.32
N PRO A 539 -14.84 3.58 15.34
CA PRO A 539 -14.63 4.40 14.15
C PRO A 539 -13.66 3.75 13.17
N THR A 540 -13.61 4.24 11.94
CA THR A 540 -12.67 3.82 10.90
C THR A 540 -11.65 4.89 10.55
N THR A 541 -11.86 6.12 11.00
CA THR A 541 -10.93 7.24 10.82
C THR A 541 -10.44 7.72 12.17
N TRP A 542 -9.20 8.20 12.20
CA TRP A 542 -8.52 8.55 13.44
C TRP A 542 -7.81 9.88 13.30
N ASP A 543 -7.80 10.68 14.38
CA ASP A 543 -7.11 11.96 14.42
C ASP A 543 -5.64 11.80 14.81
N GLU A 544 -5.32 10.75 15.54
CA GLU A 544 -3.96 10.51 16.04
C GLU A 544 -3.71 9.03 16.29
N VAL A 545 -2.46 8.61 16.10
CA VAL A 545 -1.98 7.28 16.46
C VAL A 545 -0.75 7.41 17.35
N ARG A 546 -0.66 6.56 18.39
CA ARG A 546 0.52 6.44 19.26
C ARG A 546 0.90 4.98 19.41
N PHE A 547 2.16 4.68 19.15
CA PHE A 547 2.74 3.39 19.52
C PHE A 547 3.05 3.40 21.02
N ILE A 548 2.59 2.37 21.73
CA ILE A 548 2.81 2.24 23.17
C ILE A 548 3.89 1.20 23.46
N ASP A 549 3.72 -0.02 22.93
CA ASP A 549 4.63 -1.13 23.14
C ASP A 549 4.39 -2.23 22.09
N GLY A 550 5.37 -3.07 21.86
CA GLY A 550 5.21 -4.21 20.97
C GLY A 550 6.49 -4.73 20.38
N TYR A 551 6.36 -5.87 19.71
CA TYR A 551 7.41 -6.48 18.91
C TYR A 551 6.78 -7.20 17.72
N PRO A 552 7.24 -6.97 16.48
CA PRO A 552 6.62 -7.56 15.30
C PRO A 552 6.52 -9.08 15.36
N GLY A 553 5.30 -9.61 15.20
CA GLY A 553 5.02 -11.04 15.29
C GLY A 553 4.72 -11.55 16.71
N LYS A 554 4.88 -10.73 17.73
CA LYS A 554 4.68 -11.16 19.13
C LYS A 554 3.49 -10.47 19.78
N TYR A 555 3.48 -9.15 19.83
CA TYR A 555 2.38 -8.38 20.39
C TYR A 555 2.46 -6.93 19.93
N VAL A 556 1.35 -6.22 20.01
CA VAL A 556 1.28 -4.80 19.66
C VAL A 556 0.29 -4.09 20.59
N VAL A 557 0.70 -2.93 21.10
CA VAL A 557 -0.14 -2.03 21.90
C VAL A 557 -0.06 -0.64 21.28
N MET A 558 -1.19 -0.15 20.82
CA MET A 558 -1.32 1.16 20.20
C MET A 558 -2.50 1.91 20.80
N ALA A 559 -2.42 3.23 20.81
CA ALA A 559 -3.53 4.11 21.14
C ALA A 559 -3.91 4.93 19.91
N ARG A 560 -5.20 5.06 19.66
CA ARG A 560 -5.75 5.91 18.61
C ARG A 560 -6.79 6.84 19.20
N ARG A 561 -6.83 8.08 18.71
CA ARG A 561 -7.80 9.07 19.12
C ARG A 561 -8.71 9.40 17.92
N HIS A 562 -10.01 9.47 18.18
CA HIS A 562 -11.04 9.86 17.22
C HIS A 562 -11.71 11.14 17.66
#